data_bc7ab7b0539c07983cc917c59ead7969
#
_entry.id   bc7ab7b0539c07983cc917c59ead7969
#
_cell.length_a   1.000
_cell.length_b   1.000
_cell.length_c   1.000
_cell.angle_alpha   90.00
_cell.angle_beta   90.00
_cell.angle_gamma   90.00
#
_symmetry.space_group_name_H-M   'P 1'
#
loop_
_entity.id
_entity.type
_entity.pdbx_description
1 polymer ?
#
loop_
_entity_poly.entity_id
_entity_poly.type
_entity_poly.pdbx_seq_one_letter_code
_entity_poly.pdbx_strand_id
1 'polypeptide(L)'
;MKGIEQDRVVLRELAQRIAEIAVLPIQEEKKRLWRKHNGLNPERPMVTIDQVCWNELNIDGKLTLICEDPECRIYEDRFRKILFQWELFPVDMVVEGYVNVTKAISGAPTTTNNLPGALFGMKIQEQTLVTDKANDIVSHQYKNQFKSIDDVMNKIQMPIVSHNEAETRGRMEKAKWLFDGIMPLREEGWGYDPYASSWDPISMWMSMEGFLYGLADEPDLMHALIKRVVDAYMVMLDQLEEQKLLYNYPQALVHTTGAWSDELPSDSYDGKYVKTKDMWMYSMAQSFVSVSPQMFEEYDINYCLPLFDRFGLVYYGCCDPLEHKMDSVKRIPHLRKISVSPWADRELSAQQIGPDYVFSNKPNPAFLAGTSFDVEYVKKDLETTKTICKKYGCPLEFAFKDISTIKNDLRRLTEEAKTAMQVATS
;
A
#
# COMPACT_ATOMS: atom_id res chain seq x y z
N MET A 1 15.28 6.13 33.08
CA MET A 1 14.35 7.30 33.16
C MET A 1 14.84 8.52 32.40
N LYS A 2 16.18 8.85 32.42
CA LYS A 2 16.67 10.02 31.65
C LYS A 2 16.49 9.90 30.13
N GLY A 3 16.65 8.72 29.52
CA GLY A 3 16.50 8.53 28.07
C GLY A 3 15.08 8.80 27.57
N ILE A 4 14.05 8.22 28.20
CA ILE A 4 12.66 8.36 27.76
C ILE A 4 12.11 9.79 27.90
N GLU A 5 12.58 10.58 28.88
CA GLU A 5 12.22 12.00 28.97
C GLU A 5 12.83 12.82 27.82
N GLN A 6 14.04 12.46 27.39
CA GLN A 6 14.65 13.08 26.21
C GLN A 6 13.90 12.68 24.94
N ASP A 7 13.52 11.41 24.80
CA ASP A 7 12.70 10.92 23.68
C ASP A 7 11.38 11.69 23.60
N ARG A 8 10.73 11.91 24.74
CA ARG A 8 9.49 12.70 24.82
C ARG A 8 9.67 14.12 24.28
N VAL A 9 10.78 14.80 24.62
CA VAL A 9 11.06 16.16 24.11
C VAL A 9 11.13 16.14 22.58
N VAL A 10 11.89 15.19 22.02
CA VAL A 10 12.06 15.04 20.57
C VAL A 10 10.72 14.79 19.89
N LEU A 11 9.94 13.83 20.40
CA LEU A 11 8.66 13.45 19.80
C LEU A 11 7.64 14.58 19.88
N ARG A 12 7.61 15.34 20.96
CA ARG A 12 6.71 16.49 21.12
C ARG A 12 7.01 17.60 20.13
N GLU A 13 8.29 17.91 19.89
CA GLU A 13 8.71 18.88 18.88
C GLU A 13 8.25 18.45 17.47
N LEU A 14 8.49 17.19 17.09
CA LEU A 14 8.05 16.67 15.79
C LEU A 14 6.52 16.66 15.66
N ALA A 15 5.83 16.22 16.70
CA ALA A 15 4.37 16.17 16.74
C ALA A 15 3.74 17.57 16.62
N GLN A 16 4.33 18.59 17.27
CA GLN A 16 3.87 19.97 17.19
C GLN A 16 3.95 20.49 15.75
N ARG A 17 5.04 20.24 15.04
CA ARG A 17 5.20 20.62 13.63
C ARG A 17 4.16 19.92 12.73
N ILE A 18 3.87 18.64 12.98
CA ILE A 18 2.83 17.91 12.25
C ILE A 18 1.46 18.52 12.53
N ALA A 19 1.14 18.83 13.79
CA ALA A 19 -0.13 19.45 14.16
C ALA A 19 -0.33 20.81 13.47
N GLU A 20 0.71 21.63 13.37
CA GLU A 20 0.68 22.91 12.65
C GLU A 20 0.42 22.75 11.15
N ILE A 21 1.02 21.74 10.53
CA ILE A 21 0.77 21.42 9.10
C ILE A 21 -0.63 20.88 8.89
N ALA A 22 -1.10 20.01 9.78
CA ALA A 22 -2.38 19.33 9.66
C ALA A 22 -3.59 20.28 9.70
N VAL A 23 -3.47 21.46 10.32
CA VAL A 23 -4.55 22.46 10.37
C VAL A 23 -4.52 23.45 9.19
N LEU A 24 -3.56 23.35 8.28
CA LEU A 24 -3.51 24.20 7.10
C LEU A 24 -4.72 23.92 6.17
N PRO A 25 -5.37 24.95 5.64
CA PRO A 25 -6.53 24.78 4.76
C PRO A 25 -6.27 23.86 3.55
N ILE A 26 -5.05 23.78 3.08
CA ILE A 26 -4.67 22.92 1.97
C ILE A 26 -4.91 21.43 2.26
N GLN A 27 -4.90 20.99 3.52
CA GLN A 27 -5.17 19.59 3.86
C GLN A 27 -6.62 19.22 3.54
N GLU A 28 -7.58 20.06 3.90
CA GLU A 28 -8.99 19.82 3.58
C GLU A 28 -9.26 19.93 2.07
N GLU A 29 -8.59 20.84 1.38
CA GLU A 29 -8.67 20.93 -0.08
C GLU A 29 -8.17 19.66 -0.76
N LYS A 30 -7.01 19.10 -0.32
CA LYS A 30 -6.49 17.84 -0.84
C LYS A 30 -7.44 16.67 -0.56
N LYS A 31 -8.02 16.58 0.64
CA LYS A 31 -9.03 15.57 0.97
C LYS A 31 -10.25 15.69 0.06
N ARG A 32 -10.71 16.91 -0.21
CA ARG A 32 -11.83 17.19 -1.13
C ARG A 32 -11.51 16.71 -2.55
N LEU A 33 -10.32 17.03 -3.05
CA LEU A 33 -9.85 16.57 -4.38
C LEU A 33 -9.79 15.05 -4.46
N TRP A 34 -9.28 14.38 -3.43
CA TRP A 34 -9.26 12.91 -3.36
C TRP A 34 -10.67 12.31 -3.35
N ARG A 35 -11.63 12.89 -2.59
CA ARG A 35 -13.03 12.42 -2.61
C ARG A 35 -13.64 12.52 -4.00
N LYS A 36 -13.46 13.64 -4.67
CA LYS A 36 -13.93 13.81 -6.06
C LYS A 36 -13.25 12.82 -7.01
N HIS A 37 -11.96 12.63 -6.87
CA HIS A 37 -11.19 11.71 -7.69
C HIS A 37 -11.67 10.26 -7.51
N ASN A 38 -11.78 9.80 -6.27
CA ASN A 38 -12.27 8.46 -5.95
C ASN A 38 -13.77 8.29 -6.24
N GLY A 39 -14.54 9.37 -6.29
CA GLY A 39 -15.92 9.40 -6.78
C GLY A 39 -16.05 9.51 -8.29
N LEU A 40 -14.96 9.30 -9.06
CA LEU A 40 -14.92 9.32 -10.54
C LEU A 40 -15.32 10.67 -11.16
N ASN A 41 -15.23 11.76 -10.40
CA ASN A 41 -15.49 13.13 -10.86
C ASN A 41 -14.31 14.05 -10.55
N PRO A 42 -13.11 13.78 -11.06
CA PRO A 42 -11.90 14.51 -10.74
C PRO A 42 -11.92 15.92 -11.32
N GLU A 43 -11.32 16.88 -10.60
CA GLU A 43 -11.06 18.23 -11.11
C GLU A 43 -9.75 18.27 -11.91
N ARG A 44 -8.81 17.41 -11.57
CA ARG A 44 -7.50 17.24 -12.20
C ARG A 44 -6.92 15.88 -11.87
N PRO A 45 -5.85 15.46 -12.55
CA PRO A 45 -5.06 14.34 -12.08
C PRO A 45 -4.55 14.53 -10.65
N MET A 46 -4.51 13.45 -9.87
CA MET A 46 -3.93 13.43 -8.53
C MET A 46 -2.50 12.89 -8.60
N VAL A 47 -1.63 13.31 -7.67
CA VAL A 47 -0.22 12.91 -7.64
C VAL A 47 0.16 12.41 -6.27
N THR A 48 0.77 11.24 -6.20
CA THR A 48 1.40 10.71 -4.98
C THR A 48 2.82 10.24 -5.25
N ILE A 49 3.68 10.38 -4.26
CA ILE A 49 5.02 9.82 -4.24
C ILE A 49 5.15 9.02 -2.95
N ASP A 50 5.40 7.73 -3.07
CA ASP A 50 5.55 6.81 -1.94
C ASP A 50 6.58 5.73 -2.29
N GLN A 51 6.97 4.88 -1.32
CA GLN A 51 7.96 3.83 -1.51
C GLN A 51 9.28 4.35 -2.12
N VAL A 52 9.82 5.39 -1.51
CA VAL A 52 11.09 6.01 -1.90
C VAL A 52 12.29 5.35 -1.19
N CYS A 53 13.48 5.54 -1.74
CA CYS A 53 14.76 5.06 -1.19
C CYS A 53 15.20 5.85 0.04
N TRP A 54 14.52 5.67 1.18
CA TRP A 54 14.76 6.41 2.43
C TRP A 54 16.22 6.40 2.89
N ASN A 55 16.96 5.32 2.62
CA ASN A 55 18.39 5.19 2.88
C ASN A 55 19.24 6.24 2.15
N GLU A 56 18.85 6.64 0.92
CA GLU A 56 19.53 7.68 0.15
C GLU A 56 19.08 9.11 0.51
N LEU A 57 17.93 9.26 1.18
CA LEU A 57 17.33 10.57 1.47
C LEU A 57 17.90 11.23 2.74
N ASN A 58 18.60 10.49 3.59
CA ASN A 58 19.17 11.04 4.83
C ASN A 58 20.53 11.75 4.62
N ILE A 59 20.59 12.65 3.64
CA ILE A 59 21.84 13.31 3.23
C ILE A 59 22.29 14.33 4.29
N ASP A 60 21.34 15.05 4.90
CA ASP A 60 21.57 16.13 5.86
C ASP A 60 21.30 15.72 7.34
N GLY A 61 21.07 14.44 7.58
CA GLY A 61 20.78 13.91 8.92
C GLY A 61 19.37 14.16 9.44
N LYS A 62 18.45 14.76 8.66
CA LYS A 62 17.07 15.04 9.08
C LYS A 62 16.28 13.78 9.43
N LEU A 63 16.60 12.64 8.81
CA LEU A 63 15.97 11.35 9.05
C LEU A 63 16.70 10.51 10.11
N THR A 64 17.79 11.00 10.69
CA THR A 64 18.52 10.27 11.72
C THR A 64 17.71 10.18 13.00
N LEU A 65 17.48 8.96 13.47
CA LEU A 65 16.73 8.70 14.69
C LEU A 65 17.62 8.87 15.91
N ILE A 66 17.16 9.63 16.89
CA ILE A 66 17.87 9.95 18.13
C ILE A 66 17.18 9.43 19.39
N CYS A 67 15.90 9.00 19.30
CA CYS A 67 15.24 8.33 20.40
C CYS A 67 15.90 6.99 20.72
N GLU A 68 15.91 6.62 22.01
CA GLU A 68 16.50 5.37 22.49
C GLU A 68 15.45 4.27 22.67
N ASP A 69 14.25 4.62 23.16
CA ASP A 69 13.15 3.68 23.36
C ASP A 69 12.61 3.16 22.02
N PRO A 70 12.46 1.83 21.84
CA PRO A 70 12.06 1.25 20.56
C PRO A 70 10.71 1.75 20.02
N GLU A 71 9.73 1.98 20.90
CA GLU A 71 8.41 2.46 20.48
C GLU A 71 8.48 3.96 20.13
N CYS A 72 9.26 4.76 20.87
CA CYS A 72 9.52 6.15 20.54
C CYS A 72 10.22 6.29 19.17
N ARG A 73 11.13 5.38 18.84
CA ARG A 73 11.79 5.36 17.52
C ARG A 73 10.81 5.11 16.37
N ILE A 74 9.76 4.31 16.57
CA ILE A 74 8.72 4.09 15.55
C ILE A 74 7.97 5.40 15.27
N TYR A 75 7.58 6.13 16.32
CA TYR A 75 6.94 7.44 16.14
C TYR A 75 7.89 8.46 15.51
N GLU A 76 9.15 8.48 15.95
CA GLU A 76 10.16 9.38 15.41
C GLU A 76 10.39 9.17 13.91
N ASP A 77 10.58 7.92 13.48
CA ASP A 77 10.76 7.56 12.07
C ASP A 77 9.57 8.05 11.23
N ARG A 78 8.36 7.73 11.67
CA ARG A 78 7.13 8.14 10.98
C ARG A 78 7.02 9.67 10.87
N PHE A 79 7.25 10.39 11.96
CA PHE A 79 7.11 11.84 11.99
C PHE A 79 8.17 12.53 11.16
N ARG A 80 9.42 12.07 11.22
CA ARG A 80 10.50 12.60 10.37
C ARG A 80 10.22 12.40 8.90
N LYS A 81 9.74 11.22 8.49
CA LYS A 81 9.37 10.94 7.11
C LYS A 81 8.21 11.82 6.62
N ILE A 82 7.17 12.00 7.42
CA ILE A 82 6.06 12.91 7.09
C ILE A 82 6.56 14.35 6.88
N LEU A 83 7.37 14.86 7.82
CA LEU A 83 7.90 16.23 7.74
C LEU A 83 8.85 16.40 6.57
N PHE A 84 9.69 15.41 6.30
CA PHE A 84 10.63 15.42 5.18
C PHE A 84 9.89 15.44 3.84
N GLN A 85 8.90 14.58 3.68
CA GLN A 85 8.09 14.52 2.47
C GLN A 85 7.29 15.83 2.27
N TRP A 86 6.69 16.35 3.32
CA TRP A 86 5.96 17.61 3.27
C TRP A 86 6.85 18.79 2.83
N GLU A 87 8.08 18.84 3.32
CA GLU A 87 9.04 19.90 2.99
C GLU A 87 9.51 19.83 1.51
N LEU A 88 9.74 18.64 0.98
CA LEU A 88 10.52 18.46 -0.24
C LEU A 88 9.72 18.00 -1.46
N PHE A 89 8.73 17.13 -1.27
CA PHE A 89 7.89 16.58 -2.36
C PHE A 89 6.46 16.27 -1.87
N PRO A 90 5.74 17.28 -1.35
CA PRO A 90 4.43 17.05 -0.73
C PRO A 90 3.36 16.58 -1.70
N VAL A 91 3.45 16.95 -2.97
CA VAL A 91 2.45 16.68 -4.02
C VAL A 91 1.01 16.70 -3.46
N ASP A 92 0.19 15.66 -3.62
CA ASP A 92 -1.15 15.59 -3.05
C ASP A 92 -1.24 14.78 -1.74
N MET A 93 -0.11 14.60 -1.02
CA MET A 93 -0.17 13.98 0.31
C MET A 93 -1.02 14.82 1.26
N VAL A 94 -1.74 14.14 2.14
CA VAL A 94 -2.49 14.77 3.25
C VAL A 94 -1.77 14.48 4.56
N VAL A 95 -1.53 15.52 5.33
CA VAL A 95 -0.98 15.39 6.68
C VAL A 95 -2.13 15.45 7.68
N GLU A 96 -2.32 14.37 8.44
CA GLU A 96 -3.40 14.28 9.41
C GLU A 96 -2.94 14.64 10.82
N GLY A 97 -3.80 15.36 11.57
CA GLY A 97 -3.49 15.90 12.89
C GLY A 97 -3.83 14.93 14.04
N TYR A 98 -3.42 13.67 13.95
CA TYR A 98 -3.59 12.68 15.03
C TYR A 98 -2.45 11.68 15.08
N VAL A 99 -2.29 11.04 16.22
CA VAL A 99 -1.33 9.95 16.41
C VAL A 99 -2.07 8.63 16.47
N ASN A 100 -1.72 7.71 15.57
CA ASN A 100 -2.22 6.35 15.64
C ASN A 100 -1.45 5.52 16.66
N VAL A 101 -2.19 4.82 17.49
CA VAL A 101 -1.68 3.86 18.47
C VAL A 101 -2.18 2.47 18.09
N THR A 102 -1.28 1.65 17.60
CA THR A 102 -1.62 0.33 17.05
C THR A 102 -2.06 -0.62 18.17
N LYS A 103 -3.25 -1.25 17.97
CA LYS A 103 -3.72 -2.32 18.84
C LYS A 103 -2.77 -3.50 18.83
N ALA A 104 -2.59 -4.15 19.98
CA ALA A 104 -1.77 -5.35 20.10
C ALA A 104 -2.54 -6.57 19.60
N ILE A 105 -2.58 -6.74 18.27
CA ILE A 105 -3.26 -7.83 17.57
C ILE A 105 -2.22 -8.87 17.16
N SER A 106 -2.52 -10.14 17.37
CA SER A 106 -1.76 -11.26 16.85
C SER A 106 -2.61 -12.14 15.96
N GLY A 107 -1.99 -12.93 15.08
CA GLY A 107 -2.67 -13.81 14.14
C GLY A 107 -3.24 -13.12 12.90
N ALA A 108 -3.09 -11.79 12.78
CA ALA A 108 -3.44 -11.03 11.60
C ALA A 108 -2.24 -10.15 11.19
N PRO A 109 -1.64 -10.31 10.02
CA PRO A 109 -0.58 -9.44 9.56
C PRO A 109 -1.14 -8.02 9.35
N THR A 110 -0.40 -7.01 9.81
CA THR A 110 -0.85 -5.60 9.78
C THR A 110 -0.33 -4.83 8.58
N THR A 111 0.65 -5.37 7.85
CA THR A 111 1.27 -4.70 6.69
C THR A 111 1.68 -5.68 5.61
N THR A 112 1.80 -5.15 4.41
CA THR A 112 1.87 -5.86 3.14
C THR A 112 3.27 -6.11 2.63
N ASN A 113 4.21 -5.21 2.86
CA ASN A 113 5.50 -5.25 2.19
C ASN A 113 6.61 -5.85 3.06
N ASN A 114 6.33 -6.07 4.34
CA ASN A 114 7.21 -6.76 5.25
C ASN A 114 6.38 -7.83 5.94
N LEU A 115 6.35 -9.04 5.37
CA LEU A 115 5.87 -10.21 6.08
C LEU A 115 6.95 -10.64 7.10
N PRO A 116 7.13 -9.92 8.23
CA PRO A 116 8.11 -10.31 9.22
C PRO A 116 7.53 -11.51 9.95
N GLY A 117 8.05 -12.64 9.68
CA GLY A 117 7.65 -13.84 10.38
C GLY A 117 6.82 -14.79 9.53
N ALA A 118 5.68 -15.22 10.03
CA ALA A 118 4.85 -16.22 9.39
C ALA A 118 3.48 -15.66 9.02
N LEU A 119 3.09 -15.78 7.76
CA LEU A 119 1.71 -15.63 7.33
C LEU A 119 1.06 -17.02 7.33
N PHE A 120 -0.05 -17.16 8.06
CA PHE A 120 -0.79 -18.43 8.17
C PHE A 120 0.11 -19.63 8.57
N GLY A 121 1.06 -19.42 9.49
CA GLY A 121 2.01 -20.41 9.93
C GLY A 121 3.23 -20.64 9.03
N MET A 122 3.20 -20.10 7.80
CA MET A 122 4.25 -20.25 6.82
C MET A 122 5.31 -19.16 6.96
N LYS A 123 6.58 -19.58 7.02
CA LYS A 123 7.75 -18.69 6.94
C LYS A 123 8.33 -18.73 5.53
N ILE A 124 8.83 -17.60 5.08
CA ILE A 124 9.60 -17.54 3.84
C ILE A 124 10.92 -18.28 4.04
N GLN A 125 11.24 -19.19 3.11
CA GLN A 125 12.54 -19.84 3.03
C GLN A 125 13.27 -19.33 1.80
N GLU A 126 14.35 -18.60 2.03
CA GLU A 126 15.05 -17.91 0.95
C GLU A 126 16.56 -17.90 1.13
N GLN A 127 17.26 -17.60 0.05
CA GLN A 127 18.63 -17.12 0.04
C GLN A 127 18.62 -15.70 -0.49
N THR A 128 19.33 -14.80 0.19
CA THR A 128 19.45 -13.42 -0.22
C THR A 128 20.85 -13.15 -0.78
N LEU A 129 20.92 -12.34 -1.83
CA LEU A 129 22.16 -11.83 -2.38
C LEU A 129 22.17 -10.31 -2.23
N VAL A 130 23.03 -9.82 -1.38
CA VAL A 130 23.27 -8.37 -1.20
C VAL A 130 24.28 -7.94 -2.25
N THR A 131 23.85 -7.19 -3.24
CA THR A 131 24.69 -6.67 -4.33
C THR A 131 25.34 -5.34 -3.98
N ASP A 132 24.67 -4.54 -3.18
CA ASP A 132 25.15 -3.25 -2.68
C ASP A 132 24.76 -3.09 -1.20
N LYS A 133 25.75 -2.98 -0.32
CA LYS A 133 25.52 -2.80 1.13
C LYS A 133 24.92 -1.44 1.50
N ALA A 134 25.02 -0.47 0.63
CA ALA A 134 24.41 0.86 0.82
C ALA A 134 22.94 0.90 0.38
N ASN A 135 22.45 -0.16 -0.26
CA ASN A 135 21.07 -0.26 -0.74
C ASN A 135 20.29 -1.30 0.07
N ASP A 136 19.09 -0.93 0.53
CA ASP A 136 18.20 -1.82 1.28
C ASP A 136 17.56 -2.89 0.37
N ILE A 137 17.70 -2.78 -0.95
CA ILE A 137 17.17 -3.73 -1.91
C ILE A 137 18.15 -4.88 -2.11
N VAL A 138 17.66 -6.09 -1.86
CA VAL A 138 18.41 -7.34 -2.03
C VAL A 138 17.69 -8.25 -3.03
N SER A 139 18.45 -9.12 -3.69
CA SER A 139 17.87 -10.20 -4.50
C SER A 139 17.46 -11.36 -3.62
N HIS A 140 16.28 -11.93 -3.91
CA HIS A 140 15.70 -13.05 -3.17
C HIS A 140 15.60 -14.27 -4.07
N GLN A 141 16.02 -15.44 -3.57
CA GLN A 141 15.79 -16.73 -4.18
C GLN A 141 14.98 -17.59 -3.21
N TYR A 142 13.69 -17.70 -3.47
CA TYR A 142 12.75 -18.45 -2.65
C TYR A 142 12.85 -19.95 -2.91
N LYS A 143 12.53 -20.78 -1.89
CA LYS A 143 12.53 -22.23 -1.97
C LYS A 143 11.12 -22.78 -2.01
N ASN A 144 10.85 -23.71 -2.93
CA ASN A 144 9.55 -24.40 -2.97
C ASN A 144 9.35 -25.26 -1.71
N GLN A 145 8.28 -24.98 -0.98
CA GLN A 145 7.94 -25.65 0.27
C GLN A 145 6.80 -26.68 0.13
N PHE A 146 6.15 -26.78 -1.05
CA PHE A 146 5.04 -27.68 -1.28
C PHE A 146 5.38 -28.77 -2.30
N LYS A 147 5.03 -30.02 -1.96
CA LYS A 147 5.20 -31.19 -2.81
C LYS A 147 3.91 -31.96 -3.01
N SER A 148 2.87 -31.63 -2.25
CA SER A 148 1.58 -32.31 -2.29
C SER A 148 0.47 -31.43 -1.70
N ILE A 149 -0.78 -31.77 -1.95
CA ILE A 149 -1.95 -31.14 -1.33
C ILE A 149 -1.91 -31.31 0.20
N ASP A 150 -1.41 -32.44 0.71
CA ASP A 150 -1.24 -32.63 2.15
C ASP A 150 -0.26 -31.62 2.77
N ASP A 151 0.79 -31.25 2.04
CA ASP A 151 1.69 -30.17 2.48
C ASP A 151 0.92 -28.84 2.61
N VAL A 152 0.08 -28.52 1.65
CA VAL A 152 -0.76 -27.29 1.70
C VAL A 152 -1.65 -27.29 2.93
N MET A 153 -2.38 -28.37 3.15
CA MET A 153 -3.34 -28.49 4.26
C MET A 153 -2.68 -28.47 5.63
N ASN A 154 -1.49 -29.06 5.76
CA ASN A 154 -0.78 -29.18 7.04
C ASN A 154 0.08 -27.95 7.36
N LYS A 155 0.67 -27.30 6.37
CA LYS A 155 1.60 -26.17 6.57
C LYS A 155 0.87 -24.81 6.61
N ILE A 156 -0.14 -24.59 5.75
CA ILE A 156 -0.93 -23.36 5.78
C ILE A 156 -2.03 -23.49 6.85
N GLN A 157 -1.81 -22.85 7.99
CA GLN A 157 -2.70 -22.91 9.14
C GLN A 157 -3.81 -21.86 9.03
N MET A 158 -5.01 -22.19 9.51
CA MET A 158 -6.05 -21.19 9.70
C MET A 158 -5.63 -20.21 10.80
N PRO A 159 -5.79 -18.89 10.59
CA PRO A 159 -5.37 -17.91 11.57
C PRO A 159 -6.25 -17.98 12.84
N ILE A 160 -5.61 -17.69 13.96
CA ILE A 160 -6.28 -17.43 15.23
C ILE A 160 -5.93 -16.00 15.61
N VAL A 161 -6.91 -15.10 15.43
CA VAL A 161 -6.76 -13.68 15.78
C VAL A 161 -7.01 -13.49 17.25
N SER A 162 -6.12 -12.80 17.92
CA SER A 162 -6.31 -12.41 19.32
C SER A 162 -5.87 -10.97 19.58
N HIS A 163 -6.50 -10.33 20.57
CA HIS A 163 -6.23 -8.98 21.00
C HIS A 163 -5.72 -8.96 22.44
N ASN A 164 -4.52 -8.44 22.64
CA ASN A 164 -3.98 -8.14 23.96
C ASN A 164 -4.43 -6.74 24.41
N GLU A 165 -5.61 -6.68 25.04
CA GLU A 165 -6.17 -5.41 25.51
C GLU A 165 -5.29 -4.70 26.55
N ALA A 166 -4.63 -5.46 27.45
CA ALA A 166 -3.75 -4.87 28.46
C ALA A 166 -2.55 -4.17 27.83
N GLU A 167 -1.96 -4.78 26.81
CA GLU A 167 -0.87 -4.18 26.06
C GLU A 167 -1.34 -2.95 25.25
N THR A 168 -2.50 -3.03 24.60
CA THR A 168 -3.10 -1.89 23.89
C THR A 168 -3.33 -0.72 24.84
N ARG A 169 -3.86 -0.96 26.04
CA ARG A 169 -3.99 0.10 27.06
C ARG A 169 -2.65 0.68 27.47
N GLY A 170 -1.63 -0.14 27.68
CA GLY A 170 -0.28 0.34 28.03
C GLY A 170 0.32 1.23 26.93
N ARG A 171 0.17 0.84 25.66
CA ARG A 171 0.58 1.65 24.49
C ARG A 171 -0.18 2.99 24.46
N MET A 172 -1.49 2.97 24.71
CA MET A 172 -2.32 4.17 24.72
C MET A 172 -1.94 5.12 25.88
N GLU A 173 -1.70 4.60 27.08
CA GLU A 173 -1.24 5.39 28.23
C GLU A 173 0.13 6.04 27.96
N LYS A 174 1.06 5.29 27.39
CA LYS A 174 2.37 5.82 26.97
C LYS A 174 2.24 6.90 25.92
N ALA A 175 1.44 6.67 24.87
CA ALA A 175 1.19 7.66 23.81
C ALA A 175 0.52 8.91 24.37
N LYS A 176 -0.42 8.77 25.32
CA LYS A 176 -1.03 9.90 26.03
C LYS A 176 0.02 10.71 26.76
N TRP A 177 0.91 10.06 27.52
CA TRP A 177 2.00 10.76 28.19
C TRP A 177 2.94 11.47 27.20
N LEU A 178 3.22 10.87 26.03
CA LEU A 178 4.08 11.47 25.01
C LEU A 178 3.44 12.70 24.34
N PHE A 179 2.16 12.63 23.96
CA PHE A 179 1.55 13.55 23.00
C PHE A 179 0.40 14.41 23.56
N ASP A 180 0.06 14.27 24.86
CA ASP A 180 -1.03 15.01 25.48
C ASP A 180 -0.90 16.53 25.25
N GLY A 181 -2.02 17.15 24.85
CA GLY A 181 -2.08 18.58 24.56
C GLY A 181 -1.54 19.00 23.19
N ILE A 182 -1.07 18.05 22.33
CA ILE A 182 -0.55 18.36 20.98
C ILE A 182 -1.47 17.83 19.90
N MET A 183 -1.71 16.52 19.88
CA MET A 183 -2.56 15.86 18.89
C MET A 183 -3.47 14.83 19.59
N PRO A 184 -4.71 14.64 19.07
CA PRO A 184 -5.56 13.54 19.52
C PRO A 184 -4.95 12.18 19.19
N LEU A 185 -5.22 11.20 20.04
CA LEU A 185 -4.82 9.82 19.84
C LEU A 185 -5.96 9.01 19.24
N ARG A 186 -5.62 8.07 18.38
CA ARG A 186 -6.57 7.11 17.79
C ARG A 186 -6.02 5.70 17.94
N GLU A 187 -6.85 4.77 18.41
CA GLU A 187 -6.52 3.36 18.33
C GLU A 187 -6.56 2.90 16.87
N GLU A 188 -5.50 2.31 16.41
CA GLU A 188 -5.39 1.76 15.07
C GLU A 188 -5.56 0.25 15.11
N GLY A 189 -6.63 -0.24 14.48
CA GLY A 189 -6.86 -1.66 14.25
C GLY A 189 -6.17 -2.15 12.97
N TRP A 190 -6.53 -3.36 12.53
CA TRP A 190 -6.07 -3.92 11.27
C TRP A 190 -6.69 -3.16 10.08
N GLY A 191 -5.89 -2.90 9.04
CA GLY A 191 -6.39 -2.41 7.76
C GLY A 191 -6.18 -0.92 7.52
N TYR A 192 -5.14 -0.32 8.12
CA TYR A 192 -4.71 1.03 7.71
C TYR A 192 -4.45 1.10 6.18
N ASP A 193 -3.79 0.10 5.64
CA ASP A 193 -3.63 -0.15 4.20
C ASP A 193 -3.93 -1.64 3.96
N PRO A 194 -5.21 -2.03 3.83
CA PRO A 194 -5.59 -3.44 3.77
C PRO A 194 -5.19 -4.05 2.46
N TYR A 195 -4.36 -5.04 2.57
CA TYR A 195 -3.79 -5.79 1.48
C TYR A 195 -4.08 -7.28 1.67
N ALA A 196 -4.70 -7.86 0.67
CA ALA A 196 -4.92 -9.29 0.62
C ALA A 196 -4.66 -9.79 -0.81
N SER A 197 -3.38 -9.86 -1.17
CA SER A 197 -2.93 -10.53 -2.38
C SER A 197 -2.60 -11.96 -2.05
N SER A 198 -3.36 -12.90 -2.61
CA SER A 198 -3.18 -14.32 -2.28
C SER A 198 -1.93 -14.93 -2.93
N TRP A 199 -1.54 -14.41 -4.10
CA TRP A 199 -0.43 -14.97 -4.87
C TRP A 199 0.95 -14.47 -4.45
N ASP A 200 1.06 -13.30 -3.84
CA ASP A 200 2.35 -12.81 -3.36
C ASP A 200 2.98 -13.75 -2.33
N PRO A 201 2.29 -14.13 -1.23
CA PRO A 201 2.85 -15.09 -0.30
C PRO A 201 3.07 -16.47 -0.93
N ILE A 202 2.18 -16.93 -1.82
CA ILE A 202 2.36 -18.22 -2.49
C ILE A 202 3.65 -18.22 -3.33
N SER A 203 3.91 -17.16 -4.10
CA SER A 203 5.12 -17.05 -4.92
C SER A 203 6.40 -17.02 -4.08
N MET A 204 6.36 -16.44 -2.89
CA MET A 204 7.48 -16.44 -1.94
C MET A 204 7.66 -17.80 -1.24
N TRP A 205 6.62 -18.62 -1.13
CA TRP A 205 6.69 -19.97 -0.56
C TRP A 205 7.07 -21.05 -1.57
N MET A 206 6.94 -20.77 -2.88
CA MET A 206 7.17 -21.74 -3.96
C MET A 206 8.42 -21.49 -4.79
N SER A 207 8.95 -20.30 -4.85
CA SER A 207 9.80 -19.78 -5.92
C SER A 207 9.02 -19.52 -7.23
N MET A 208 9.54 -18.61 -8.06
CA MET A 208 8.90 -18.28 -9.34
C MET A 208 8.90 -19.50 -10.30
N GLU A 209 9.96 -20.27 -10.30
CA GLU A 209 10.06 -21.50 -11.11
C GLU A 209 9.03 -22.55 -10.67
N GLY A 210 8.96 -22.82 -9.35
CA GLY A 210 7.97 -23.74 -8.79
C GLY A 210 6.53 -23.29 -9.04
N PHE A 211 6.29 -21.98 -8.97
CA PHE A 211 5.00 -21.38 -9.30
C PHE A 211 4.59 -21.61 -10.76
N LEU A 212 5.46 -21.27 -11.72
CA LEU A 212 5.14 -21.39 -13.16
C LEU A 212 4.97 -22.86 -13.59
N TYR A 213 5.85 -23.76 -13.13
CA TYR A 213 5.69 -25.18 -13.41
C TYR A 213 4.45 -25.76 -12.71
N GLY A 214 4.17 -25.34 -11.49
CA GLY A 214 2.97 -25.77 -10.77
C GLY A 214 1.68 -25.47 -11.53
N LEU A 215 1.56 -24.27 -12.11
CA LEU A 215 0.37 -23.91 -12.93
C LEU A 215 0.18 -24.81 -14.16
N ALA A 216 1.27 -25.35 -14.74
CA ALA A 216 1.22 -26.18 -15.92
C ALA A 216 1.08 -27.67 -15.59
N ASP A 217 1.86 -28.15 -14.63
CA ASP A 217 2.08 -29.58 -14.38
C ASP A 217 1.33 -30.11 -13.15
N GLU A 218 0.99 -29.22 -12.19
CA GLU A 218 0.37 -29.58 -10.91
C GLU A 218 -0.87 -28.74 -10.60
N PRO A 219 -1.87 -28.65 -11.50
CA PRO A 219 -3.03 -27.75 -11.37
C PRO A 219 -3.81 -27.98 -10.07
N ASP A 220 -4.00 -29.23 -9.64
CA ASP A 220 -4.72 -29.55 -8.40
C ASP A 220 -4.02 -29.00 -7.16
N LEU A 221 -2.69 -29.02 -7.13
CA LEU A 221 -1.90 -28.40 -6.06
C LEU A 221 -2.08 -26.89 -6.05
N MET A 222 -2.06 -26.25 -7.22
CA MET A 222 -2.22 -24.80 -7.32
C MET A 222 -3.64 -24.36 -6.94
N HIS A 223 -4.67 -25.10 -7.33
CA HIS A 223 -6.05 -24.86 -6.87
C HIS A 223 -6.18 -25.02 -5.34
N ALA A 224 -5.55 -26.05 -4.77
CA ALA A 224 -5.54 -26.24 -3.31
C ALA A 224 -4.84 -25.09 -2.57
N LEU A 225 -3.71 -24.61 -3.12
CA LEU A 225 -2.95 -23.49 -2.54
C LEU A 225 -3.77 -22.20 -2.50
N ILE A 226 -4.30 -21.77 -3.64
CA ILE A 226 -5.06 -20.51 -3.70
C ILE A 226 -6.31 -20.59 -2.84
N LYS A 227 -7.04 -21.71 -2.92
CA LYS A 227 -8.22 -21.91 -2.08
C LYS A 227 -7.88 -21.81 -0.60
N ARG A 228 -6.83 -22.48 -0.15
CA ARG A 228 -6.42 -22.50 1.26
C ARG A 228 -6.03 -21.12 1.78
N VAL A 229 -5.33 -20.32 0.95
CA VAL A 229 -4.94 -18.95 1.31
C VAL A 229 -6.14 -18.03 1.38
N VAL A 230 -7.05 -18.09 0.39
CA VAL A 230 -8.29 -17.29 0.41
C VAL A 230 -9.16 -17.67 1.62
N ASP A 231 -9.35 -18.95 1.90
CA ASP A 231 -10.08 -19.42 3.09
C ASP A 231 -9.46 -18.87 4.39
N ALA A 232 -8.12 -18.82 4.48
CA ALA A 232 -7.43 -18.27 5.64
C ALA A 232 -7.65 -16.75 5.78
N TYR A 233 -7.62 -15.99 4.68
CA TYR A 233 -7.98 -14.57 4.72
C TYR A 233 -9.42 -14.36 5.17
N MET A 234 -10.37 -15.15 4.65
CA MET A 234 -11.78 -15.04 5.04
C MET A 234 -11.97 -15.30 6.54
N VAL A 235 -11.36 -16.37 7.07
CA VAL A 235 -11.40 -16.69 8.52
C VAL A 235 -10.75 -15.59 9.35
N MET A 236 -9.65 -14.99 8.88
CA MET A 236 -9.00 -13.87 9.56
C MET A 236 -9.92 -12.64 9.65
N LEU A 237 -10.55 -12.28 8.53
CA LEU A 237 -11.42 -11.11 8.45
C LEU A 237 -12.69 -11.29 9.31
N ASP A 238 -13.26 -12.49 9.37
CA ASP A 238 -14.39 -12.79 10.23
C ASP A 238 -14.04 -12.54 11.71
N GLN A 239 -12.88 -13.04 12.15
CA GLN A 239 -12.42 -12.85 13.53
C GLN A 239 -12.09 -11.38 13.84
N LEU A 240 -11.53 -10.64 12.88
CA LEU A 240 -11.25 -9.20 13.04
C LEU A 240 -12.53 -8.39 13.19
N GLU A 241 -13.56 -8.68 12.40
CA GLU A 241 -14.87 -8.03 12.51
C GLU A 241 -15.57 -8.39 13.84
N GLU A 242 -15.64 -9.67 14.19
CA GLU A 242 -16.27 -10.15 15.43
C GLU A 242 -15.65 -9.50 16.67
N GLN A 243 -14.32 -9.41 16.70
CA GLN A 243 -13.57 -8.81 17.81
C GLN A 243 -13.47 -7.28 17.73
N LYS A 244 -14.01 -6.63 16.67
CA LYS A 244 -13.96 -5.16 16.46
C LYS A 244 -12.52 -4.63 16.38
N LEU A 245 -11.68 -5.35 15.64
CA LEU A 245 -10.26 -5.07 15.52
C LEU A 245 -9.88 -4.40 14.19
N LEU A 246 -10.86 -4.07 13.34
CA LEU A 246 -10.60 -3.32 12.11
C LEU A 246 -10.28 -1.86 12.41
N TYR A 247 -9.69 -1.19 11.42
CA TYR A 247 -9.36 0.22 11.48
C TYR A 247 -10.64 1.07 11.59
N ASN A 248 -10.73 1.94 12.60
CA ASN A 248 -11.97 2.64 12.97
C ASN A 248 -12.18 4.01 12.32
N TYR A 249 -11.27 4.44 11.47
CA TYR A 249 -11.32 5.79 10.88
C TYR A 249 -11.27 5.70 9.36
N PRO A 250 -11.72 6.74 8.64
CA PRO A 250 -11.54 6.78 7.20
C PRO A 250 -10.07 6.52 6.87
N GLN A 251 -9.84 5.61 5.94
CA GLN A 251 -8.49 5.32 5.48
C GLN A 251 -7.94 6.54 4.76
N ALA A 252 -6.71 6.89 5.06
CA ALA A 252 -6.00 7.98 4.40
C ALA A 252 -5.32 7.50 3.11
N LEU A 253 -4.85 6.26 3.10
CA LEU A 253 -4.13 5.65 2.00
C LEU A 253 -4.73 4.30 1.61
N VAL A 254 -4.63 3.97 0.34
CA VAL A 254 -4.78 2.63 -0.21
C VAL A 254 -3.65 2.42 -1.22
N HIS A 255 -2.71 1.56 -0.87
CA HIS A 255 -1.55 1.23 -1.67
C HIS A 255 -0.92 2.44 -2.37
N THR A 256 -0.28 3.33 -1.60
CA THR A 256 0.44 4.51 -2.09
C THR A 256 -0.42 5.69 -2.56
N THR A 257 -1.73 5.54 -2.68
CA THR A 257 -2.61 6.61 -3.17
C THR A 257 -3.64 7.04 -2.12
N GLY A 258 -4.23 8.23 -2.27
CA GLY A 258 -5.23 8.72 -1.33
C GLY A 258 -6.53 7.91 -1.37
N ALA A 259 -7.02 7.55 -0.18
CA ALA A 259 -8.19 6.69 0.01
C ALA A 259 -9.48 7.44 0.36
N TRP A 260 -9.44 8.77 0.53
CA TRP A 260 -10.65 9.55 0.87
C TRP A 260 -11.75 9.34 -0.16
N SER A 261 -12.95 8.98 0.30
CA SER A 261 -14.14 8.76 -0.52
C SER A 261 -15.37 9.20 0.26
N ASP A 262 -16.40 9.68 -0.44
CA ASP A 262 -17.71 9.95 0.15
C ASP A 262 -18.59 8.69 0.19
N GLU A 263 -18.16 7.59 -0.43
CA GLU A 263 -18.84 6.30 -0.43
C GLU A 263 -18.45 5.42 0.77
N LEU A 264 -17.42 5.83 1.53
CA LEU A 264 -16.96 5.12 2.72
C LEU A 264 -16.93 6.05 3.94
N PRO A 265 -17.35 5.58 5.12
CA PRO A 265 -17.93 4.25 5.35
C PRO A 265 -19.28 4.07 4.67
N SER A 266 -19.71 2.82 4.49
CA SER A 266 -20.99 2.48 3.85
C SER A 266 -22.20 3.05 4.63
N ASP A 267 -23.36 3.21 3.99
CA ASP A 267 -24.60 3.71 4.62
C ASP A 267 -25.05 2.86 5.84
N SER A 268 -24.56 1.64 5.95
CA SER A 268 -24.87 0.74 7.06
C SER A 268 -23.89 0.82 8.24
N TYR A 269 -22.92 1.73 8.19
CA TYR A 269 -22.00 1.98 9.28
C TYR A 269 -22.74 2.52 10.52
N ASP A 270 -22.53 1.87 11.66
CA ASP A 270 -23.22 2.22 12.92
C ASP A 270 -22.61 3.42 13.68
N GLY A 271 -21.63 4.08 13.08
CA GLY A 271 -20.92 5.22 13.69
C GLY A 271 -19.88 4.82 14.74
N LYS A 272 -19.68 3.52 14.98
CA LYS A 272 -18.80 3.03 16.03
C LYS A 272 -17.75 2.02 15.59
N TYR A 273 -18.17 0.98 14.86
CA TYR A 273 -17.29 -0.13 14.48
C TYR A 273 -17.31 -0.33 12.98
N VAL A 274 -16.14 -0.19 12.37
CA VAL A 274 -15.92 -0.42 10.93
C VAL A 274 -16.02 -1.92 10.63
N LYS A 275 -16.66 -2.24 9.53
CA LYS A 275 -16.64 -3.57 8.91
C LYS A 275 -15.80 -3.52 7.62
N THR A 276 -15.46 -4.66 7.05
CA THR A 276 -14.71 -4.71 5.79
C THR A 276 -15.38 -3.91 4.68
N LYS A 277 -16.71 -3.94 4.58
CA LYS A 277 -17.50 -3.14 3.62
C LYS A 277 -17.40 -1.61 3.78
N ASP A 278 -16.86 -1.15 4.91
CA ASP A 278 -16.61 0.26 5.17
C ASP A 278 -15.19 0.69 4.79
N MET A 279 -14.42 -0.21 4.17
CA MET A 279 -12.99 -0.05 3.91
C MET A 279 -12.66 -0.28 2.44
N TRP A 280 -11.53 0.30 2.03
CA TRP A 280 -10.83 -0.10 0.82
C TRP A 280 -10.13 -1.43 1.02
N MET A 281 -9.89 -2.12 -0.09
CA MET A 281 -8.94 -3.22 -0.19
C MET A 281 -8.02 -3.00 -1.37
N TYR A 282 -6.76 -3.38 -1.20
CA TYR A 282 -5.81 -3.50 -2.29
C TYR A 282 -5.43 -4.96 -2.54
N SER A 283 -5.37 -5.35 -3.81
CA SER A 283 -4.91 -6.67 -4.23
C SER A 283 -4.19 -6.64 -5.56
N MET A 284 -3.41 -7.67 -5.82
CA MET A 284 -2.72 -7.90 -7.08
C MET A 284 -2.33 -9.37 -7.25
N ALA A 285 -2.01 -9.74 -8.47
CA ALA A 285 -1.40 -11.02 -8.81
C ALA A 285 -0.24 -10.80 -9.79
N GLN A 286 0.76 -10.00 -9.39
CA GLN A 286 1.84 -9.62 -10.31
C GLN A 286 2.73 -10.78 -10.73
N SER A 287 2.76 -11.89 -9.97
CA SER A 287 3.41 -13.13 -10.39
C SER A 287 2.80 -13.74 -11.66
N PHE A 288 1.58 -13.33 -12.02
CA PHE A 288 0.88 -13.74 -13.24
C PHE A 288 1.25 -12.92 -14.49
N VAL A 289 2.27 -12.06 -14.46
CA VAL A 289 2.67 -11.22 -15.60
C VAL A 289 2.82 -12.01 -16.92
N SER A 290 3.37 -13.23 -16.84
CA SER A 290 3.61 -14.11 -18.00
C SER A 290 2.55 -15.20 -18.19
N VAL A 291 1.44 -15.14 -17.44
CA VAL A 291 0.38 -16.15 -17.46
C VAL A 291 -0.75 -15.69 -18.37
N SER A 292 -1.39 -16.64 -19.07
CA SER A 292 -2.50 -16.33 -19.97
C SER A 292 -3.69 -15.69 -19.24
N PRO A 293 -4.52 -14.88 -19.92
CA PRO A 293 -5.73 -14.31 -19.34
C PRO A 293 -6.67 -15.37 -18.74
N GLN A 294 -6.78 -16.53 -19.37
CA GLN A 294 -7.62 -17.64 -18.91
C GLN A 294 -7.11 -18.23 -17.59
N MET A 295 -5.80 -18.46 -17.48
CA MET A 295 -5.20 -18.95 -16.23
C MET A 295 -5.26 -17.89 -15.13
N PHE A 296 -5.07 -16.62 -15.47
CA PHE A 296 -5.26 -15.52 -14.52
C PHE A 296 -6.68 -15.50 -13.96
N GLU A 297 -7.69 -15.63 -14.82
CA GLU A 297 -9.07 -15.71 -14.37
C GLU A 297 -9.33 -16.93 -13.51
N GLU A 298 -8.85 -18.10 -13.93
CA GLU A 298 -9.04 -19.38 -13.27
C GLU A 298 -8.41 -19.40 -11.87
N TYR A 299 -7.13 -19.01 -11.75
CA TYR A 299 -6.36 -19.19 -10.54
C TYR A 299 -6.40 -17.99 -9.59
N ASP A 300 -6.63 -16.75 -10.08
CA ASP A 300 -6.71 -15.58 -9.22
C ASP A 300 -8.14 -15.09 -9.05
N ILE A 301 -8.73 -14.53 -10.10
CA ILE A 301 -10.00 -13.80 -10.00
C ILE A 301 -11.11 -14.68 -9.44
N ASN A 302 -11.31 -15.87 -9.99
CA ASN A 302 -12.42 -16.74 -9.57
C ASN A 302 -12.34 -17.15 -8.09
N TYR A 303 -11.15 -17.30 -7.54
CA TYR A 303 -10.95 -17.61 -6.13
C TYR A 303 -11.11 -16.39 -5.22
N CYS A 304 -10.68 -15.22 -5.69
CA CYS A 304 -10.63 -14.01 -4.88
C CYS A 304 -11.95 -13.20 -4.89
N LEU A 305 -12.90 -13.48 -5.79
CA LEU A 305 -14.19 -12.76 -5.84
C LEU A 305 -14.89 -12.66 -4.46
N PRO A 306 -15.03 -13.75 -3.67
CA PRO A 306 -15.66 -13.64 -2.34
C PRO A 306 -14.91 -12.74 -1.37
N LEU A 307 -13.58 -12.68 -1.50
CA LEU A 307 -12.74 -11.81 -0.68
C LEU A 307 -12.95 -10.35 -1.08
N PHE A 308 -12.97 -10.05 -2.39
CA PHE A 308 -13.20 -8.70 -2.90
C PHE A 308 -14.59 -8.17 -2.52
N ASP A 309 -15.63 -9.02 -2.60
CA ASP A 309 -17.01 -8.65 -2.31
C ASP A 309 -17.25 -8.21 -0.86
N ARG A 310 -16.33 -8.52 0.05
CA ARG A 310 -16.41 -8.06 1.44
C ARG A 310 -16.12 -6.58 1.62
N PHE A 311 -15.35 -5.97 0.70
CA PHE A 311 -14.87 -4.60 0.86
C PHE A 311 -15.74 -3.60 0.11
N GLY A 312 -15.76 -2.36 0.61
CA GLY A 312 -16.59 -1.32 0.01
C GLY A 312 -16.03 -0.76 -1.29
N LEU A 313 -14.71 -0.68 -1.40
CA LEU A 313 -14.00 -0.27 -2.62
C LEU A 313 -12.74 -1.12 -2.80
N VAL A 314 -12.41 -1.42 -4.06
CA VAL A 314 -11.23 -2.24 -4.40
C VAL A 314 -10.30 -1.48 -5.34
N TYR A 315 -9.01 -1.55 -5.05
CA TYR A 315 -7.93 -1.16 -5.92
C TYR A 315 -7.16 -2.41 -6.34
N TYR A 316 -7.05 -2.66 -7.65
CA TYR A 316 -6.42 -3.88 -8.17
C TYR A 316 -5.25 -3.60 -9.09
N GLY A 317 -4.20 -4.45 -8.97
CA GLY A 317 -3.01 -4.48 -9.83
C GLY A 317 -1.83 -3.66 -9.30
N CYS A 318 -0.64 -3.96 -9.80
CA CYS A 318 0.61 -3.31 -9.41
C CYS A 318 1.52 -3.08 -10.62
N CYS A 319 2.54 -3.92 -10.81
CA CYS A 319 3.56 -3.77 -11.85
C CYS A 319 3.30 -4.64 -13.09
N ASP A 320 2.29 -5.48 -13.07
CA ASP A 320 1.90 -6.31 -14.21
C ASP A 320 1.03 -5.52 -15.20
N PRO A 321 1.24 -5.68 -16.53
CA PRO A 321 0.34 -5.19 -17.57
C PRO A 321 -1.00 -5.92 -17.51
N LEU A 322 -2.10 -5.18 -17.40
CA LEU A 322 -3.45 -5.74 -17.23
C LEU A 322 -4.33 -5.61 -18.47
N GLU A 323 -3.92 -4.92 -19.51
CA GLU A 323 -4.71 -4.62 -20.70
C GLU A 323 -5.24 -5.88 -21.42
N HIS A 324 -4.52 -7.00 -21.35
CA HIS A 324 -4.99 -8.28 -21.92
C HIS A 324 -5.81 -9.13 -20.95
N LYS A 325 -5.96 -8.69 -19.70
CA LYS A 325 -6.70 -9.35 -18.61
C LYS A 325 -7.88 -8.52 -18.13
N MET A 326 -8.16 -7.41 -18.79
CA MET A 326 -9.10 -6.39 -18.31
C MET A 326 -10.52 -6.92 -18.12
N ASP A 327 -10.97 -7.83 -18.98
CA ASP A 327 -12.30 -8.42 -18.84
C ASP A 327 -12.46 -9.21 -17.53
N SER A 328 -11.42 -9.92 -17.12
CA SER A 328 -11.39 -10.63 -15.84
C SER A 328 -11.26 -9.65 -14.65
N VAL A 329 -10.42 -8.62 -14.78
CA VAL A 329 -10.26 -7.57 -13.75
C VAL A 329 -11.59 -6.84 -13.49
N LYS A 330 -12.35 -6.52 -14.51
CA LYS A 330 -13.66 -5.84 -14.39
C LYS A 330 -14.76 -6.68 -13.72
N ARG A 331 -14.55 -7.98 -13.52
CA ARG A 331 -15.46 -8.82 -12.73
C ARG A 331 -15.30 -8.62 -11.22
N ILE A 332 -14.24 -7.94 -10.79
CA ILE A 332 -13.98 -7.65 -9.37
C ILE A 332 -15.10 -6.76 -8.84
N PRO A 333 -15.85 -7.20 -7.81
CA PRO A 333 -16.88 -6.37 -7.20
C PRO A 333 -16.26 -5.14 -6.52
N HIS A 334 -16.97 -4.02 -6.58
CA HIS A 334 -16.56 -2.74 -5.96
C HIS A 334 -15.21 -2.20 -6.48
N LEU A 335 -14.78 -2.65 -7.66
CA LEU A 335 -13.55 -2.16 -8.30
C LEU A 335 -13.65 -0.66 -8.55
N ARG A 336 -12.65 0.09 -8.09
CA ARG A 336 -12.60 1.53 -8.26
C ARG A 336 -11.33 2.00 -8.95
N LYS A 337 -10.19 1.41 -8.59
CA LYS A 337 -8.90 1.78 -9.18
C LYS A 337 -8.27 0.58 -9.86
N ILE A 338 -7.71 0.83 -11.05
CA ILE A 338 -6.94 -0.17 -11.80
C ILE A 338 -5.53 0.36 -11.99
N SER A 339 -4.54 -0.40 -11.55
CA SER A 339 -3.13 -0.05 -11.75
C SER A 339 -2.75 -0.18 -13.21
N VAL A 340 -2.07 0.83 -13.74
CA VAL A 340 -1.49 0.81 -15.08
C VAL A 340 0.02 0.91 -14.95
N SER A 341 0.66 -0.21 -15.17
CA SER A 341 2.10 -0.43 -15.06
C SER A 341 2.89 0.42 -16.09
N PRO A 342 4.17 0.74 -15.83
CA PRO A 342 5.03 1.38 -16.84
C PRO A 342 5.19 0.57 -18.12
N TRP A 343 4.91 -0.73 -18.06
CA TRP A 343 5.07 -1.68 -19.17
C TRP A 343 3.77 -1.92 -19.96
N ALA A 344 2.65 -1.38 -19.47
CA ALA A 344 1.35 -1.55 -20.10
C ALA A 344 1.18 -0.68 -21.35
N ASP A 345 0.36 -1.14 -22.31
CA ASP A 345 -0.17 -0.30 -23.37
C ASP A 345 -1.17 0.70 -22.76
N ARG A 346 -0.73 1.94 -22.58
CA ARG A 346 -1.52 3.02 -21.96
C ARG A 346 -2.76 3.38 -22.78
N GLU A 347 -2.67 3.35 -24.10
CA GLU A 347 -3.79 3.66 -25.00
C GLU A 347 -4.90 2.60 -24.87
N LEU A 348 -4.51 1.32 -24.98
CA LEU A 348 -5.43 0.20 -24.84
C LEU A 348 -6.03 0.14 -23.42
N SER A 349 -5.19 0.34 -22.39
CA SER A 349 -5.64 0.40 -20.99
C SER A 349 -6.66 1.52 -20.79
N ALA A 350 -6.40 2.73 -21.29
CA ALA A 350 -7.32 3.86 -21.14
C ALA A 350 -8.65 3.64 -21.87
N GLN A 351 -8.60 3.06 -23.08
CA GLN A 351 -9.81 2.71 -23.81
C GLN A 351 -10.71 1.74 -23.03
N GLN A 352 -10.09 0.78 -22.34
CA GLN A 352 -10.82 -0.22 -21.56
C GLN A 352 -11.29 0.34 -20.21
N ILE A 353 -10.50 1.16 -19.53
CA ILE A 353 -10.81 1.76 -18.21
C ILE A 353 -11.93 2.79 -18.35
N GLY A 354 -11.83 3.71 -19.33
CA GLY A 354 -12.83 4.75 -19.56
C GLY A 354 -13.12 5.62 -18.34
N PRO A 355 -14.33 6.17 -18.22
CA PRO A 355 -14.76 6.99 -17.10
C PRO A 355 -15.15 6.16 -15.86
N ASP A 356 -15.24 4.84 -15.97
CA ASP A 356 -15.85 3.98 -14.95
C ASP A 356 -14.88 3.60 -13.82
N TYR A 357 -13.57 3.74 -14.04
CA TYR A 357 -12.54 3.42 -13.07
C TYR A 357 -11.42 4.46 -13.08
N VAL A 358 -10.71 4.58 -11.95
CA VAL A 358 -9.50 5.40 -11.87
C VAL A 358 -8.36 4.70 -12.60
N PHE A 359 -7.76 5.41 -13.55
CA PHE A 359 -6.52 5.03 -14.22
C PHE A 359 -5.34 5.38 -13.30
N SER A 360 -4.89 4.43 -12.49
CA SER A 360 -3.79 4.62 -11.56
C SER A 360 -2.45 4.35 -12.24
N ASN A 361 -1.90 5.39 -12.89
CA ASN A 361 -0.63 5.30 -13.62
C ASN A 361 0.55 5.13 -12.67
N LYS A 362 1.42 4.19 -13.00
CA LYS A 362 2.72 4.01 -12.35
C LYS A 362 3.81 4.54 -13.28
N PRO A 363 4.30 5.77 -13.10
CA PRO A 363 5.44 6.26 -13.89
C PRO A 363 6.67 5.38 -13.67
N ASN A 364 7.52 5.26 -14.68
CA ASN A 364 8.66 4.36 -14.61
C ASN A 364 9.73 4.88 -13.63
N PRO A 365 10.00 4.21 -12.50
CA PRO A 365 10.99 4.65 -11.51
C PRO A 365 12.42 4.66 -12.05
N ALA A 366 12.70 3.98 -13.17
CA ALA A 366 14.00 3.99 -13.82
C ALA A 366 14.43 5.39 -14.32
N PHE A 367 13.49 6.33 -14.47
CA PHE A 367 13.82 7.71 -14.82
C PHE A 367 14.71 8.37 -13.76
N LEU A 368 14.45 8.07 -12.47
CA LEU A 368 15.27 8.55 -11.36
C LEU A 368 16.58 7.76 -11.21
N ALA A 369 16.58 6.48 -11.57
CA ALA A 369 17.71 5.58 -11.38
C ALA A 369 18.79 5.67 -12.47
N GLY A 370 18.54 6.36 -13.57
CA GLY A 370 19.46 6.51 -14.71
C GLY A 370 20.75 7.26 -14.36
N THR A 371 21.75 7.18 -15.22
CA THR A 371 23.01 7.95 -15.07
C THR A 371 22.77 9.46 -15.18
N SER A 372 21.82 9.88 -16.02
CA SER A 372 21.31 11.25 -16.10
C SER A 372 19.83 11.28 -15.79
N PHE A 373 19.35 12.40 -15.24
CA PHE A 373 17.95 12.67 -15.02
C PHE A 373 17.48 13.72 -16.02
N ASP A 374 16.50 13.35 -16.85
CA ASP A 374 15.93 14.20 -17.90
C ASP A 374 14.51 14.61 -17.53
N VAL A 375 14.36 15.80 -16.99
CA VAL A 375 13.08 16.39 -16.56
C VAL A 375 12.10 16.54 -17.72
N GLU A 376 12.58 16.93 -18.91
CA GLU A 376 11.72 17.12 -20.09
C GLU A 376 11.16 15.80 -20.59
N TYR A 377 11.95 14.73 -20.48
CA TYR A 377 11.49 13.39 -20.82
C TYR A 377 10.37 12.94 -19.85
N VAL A 378 10.56 13.11 -18.53
CA VAL A 378 9.54 12.83 -17.52
C VAL A 378 8.27 13.61 -17.80
N LYS A 379 8.40 14.92 -18.04
CA LYS A 379 7.27 15.79 -18.36
C LYS A 379 6.47 15.29 -19.54
N LYS A 380 7.16 14.99 -20.64
CA LYS A 380 6.54 14.50 -21.87
C LYS A 380 5.81 13.16 -21.66
N ASP A 381 6.38 12.26 -20.86
CA ASP A 381 5.75 10.97 -20.52
C ASP A 381 4.44 11.16 -19.76
N LEU A 382 4.43 12.03 -18.74
CA LEU A 382 3.25 12.37 -17.97
C LEU A 382 2.18 13.09 -18.80
N GLU A 383 2.57 14.06 -19.65
CA GLU A 383 1.68 14.77 -20.58
C GLU A 383 1.04 13.82 -21.59
N THR A 384 1.81 12.84 -22.08
CA THR A 384 1.30 11.80 -22.97
C THR A 384 0.21 10.98 -22.28
N THR A 385 0.47 10.51 -21.06
CA THR A 385 -0.53 9.75 -20.26
C THR A 385 -1.77 10.61 -20.00
N LYS A 386 -1.60 11.87 -19.59
CA LYS A 386 -2.72 12.81 -19.35
C LYS A 386 -3.56 12.99 -20.62
N THR A 387 -2.92 13.14 -21.78
CA THR A 387 -3.61 13.30 -23.06
C THR A 387 -4.42 12.07 -23.42
N ILE A 388 -3.85 10.88 -23.25
CA ILE A 388 -4.53 9.59 -23.47
C ILE A 388 -5.75 9.48 -22.54
N CYS A 389 -5.56 9.68 -21.24
CA CYS A 389 -6.66 9.60 -20.27
C CYS A 389 -7.77 10.60 -20.56
N LYS A 390 -7.43 11.83 -20.95
CA LYS A 390 -8.42 12.85 -21.36
C LYS A 390 -9.24 12.39 -22.57
N LYS A 391 -8.60 11.77 -23.56
CA LYS A 391 -9.27 11.25 -24.76
C LYS A 391 -10.36 10.23 -24.43
N TYR A 392 -10.14 9.37 -23.43
CA TYR A 392 -11.06 8.30 -23.03
C TYR A 392 -11.89 8.64 -21.78
N GLY A 393 -11.72 9.83 -21.20
CA GLY A 393 -12.48 10.28 -20.03
C GLY A 393 -12.05 9.63 -18.71
N CYS A 394 -10.85 9.05 -18.64
CA CYS A 394 -10.38 8.36 -17.44
C CYS A 394 -10.03 9.34 -16.31
N PRO A 395 -10.58 9.16 -15.09
CA PRO A 395 -9.98 9.75 -13.89
C PRO A 395 -8.54 9.28 -13.75
N LEU A 396 -7.57 10.21 -13.70
CA LEU A 396 -6.15 9.90 -13.71
C LEU A 396 -5.48 10.22 -12.39
N GLU A 397 -4.67 9.31 -11.87
CA GLU A 397 -3.66 9.60 -10.84
C GLU A 397 -2.27 9.13 -11.28
N PHE A 398 -1.24 9.87 -10.87
CA PHE A 398 0.16 9.49 -11.00
C PHE A 398 0.66 9.01 -9.63
N ALA A 399 0.89 7.73 -9.51
CA ALA A 399 1.37 7.10 -8.29
C ALA A 399 2.83 6.67 -8.46
N PHE A 400 3.76 7.54 -8.09
CA PHE A 400 5.20 7.25 -8.12
C PHE A 400 5.56 6.33 -6.96
N LYS A 401 6.10 5.18 -7.28
CA LYS A 401 6.46 4.15 -6.31
C LYS A 401 7.66 3.34 -6.78
N ASP A 402 8.13 2.42 -5.93
CA ASP A 402 9.27 1.54 -6.22
C ASP A 402 10.55 2.31 -6.59
N ILE A 403 10.71 3.51 -6.04
CA ILE A 403 11.88 4.35 -6.26
C ILE A 403 13.04 3.78 -5.46
N SER A 404 13.82 2.90 -6.07
CA SER A 404 14.92 2.17 -5.44
C SER A 404 16.20 2.99 -5.28
N THR A 405 16.39 4.01 -6.08
CA THR A 405 17.55 4.91 -6.01
C THR A 405 17.27 6.23 -6.73
N ILE A 406 17.79 7.30 -6.19
CA ILE A 406 17.90 8.64 -6.81
C ILE A 406 19.34 8.99 -7.10
N LYS A 407 20.26 8.03 -7.02
CA LYS A 407 21.72 8.23 -7.16
C LYS A 407 22.27 9.26 -6.16
N ASN A 408 21.75 9.28 -4.93
CA ASN A 408 22.08 10.24 -3.89
C ASN A 408 21.92 11.73 -4.32
N ASP A 409 21.06 11.99 -5.30
CA ASP A 409 20.75 13.34 -5.76
C ASP A 409 19.27 13.67 -5.52
N LEU A 410 18.99 14.28 -4.37
CA LEU A 410 17.64 14.67 -3.93
C LEU A 410 16.91 15.57 -4.93
N ARG A 411 17.65 16.32 -5.77
CA ARG A 411 17.05 17.19 -6.79
C ARG A 411 16.23 16.38 -7.80
N ARG A 412 16.61 15.15 -8.09
CA ARG A 412 15.84 14.28 -9.01
C ARG A 412 14.42 14.08 -8.52
N LEU A 413 14.25 13.73 -7.25
CA LEU A 413 12.92 13.50 -6.66
C LEU A 413 12.12 14.80 -6.53
N THR A 414 12.76 15.90 -6.13
CA THR A 414 12.06 17.19 -6.00
C THR A 414 11.67 17.79 -7.34
N GLU A 415 12.48 17.66 -8.38
CA GLU A 415 12.12 18.11 -9.74
C GLU A 415 11.05 17.22 -10.37
N GLU A 416 11.10 15.90 -10.15
CA GLU A 416 10.02 14.99 -10.57
C GLU A 416 8.69 15.38 -9.93
N ALA A 417 8.67 15.62 -8.61
CA ALA A 417 7.49 16.07 -7.88
C ALA A 417 6.91 17.37 -8.45
N LYS A 418 7.76 18.38 -8.68
CA LYS A 418 7.35 19.66 -9.28
C LYS A 418 6.79 19.47 -10.67
N THR A 419 7.45 18.67 -11.50
CA THR A 419 7.04 18.38 -12.87
C THR A 419 5.69 17.68 -12.90
N ALA A 420 5.51 16.68 -12.05
CA ALA A 420 4.24 15.96 -11.94
C ALA A 420 3.09 16.90 -11.53
N MET A 421 3.31 17.78 -10.55
CA MET A 421 2.31 18.78 -10.16
C MET A 421 2.03 19.81 -11.24
N GLN A 422 3.04 20.27 -11.99
CA GLN A 422 2.83 21.16 -13.14
C GLN A 422 1.96 20.50 -14.20
N VAL A 423 2.23 19.25 -14.55
CA VAL A 423 1.41 18.48 -15.50
C VAL A 423 0.00 18.27 -14.96
N ALA A 424 -0.15 17.94 -13.68
CA ALA A 424 -1.45 17.68 -13.08
C ALA A 424 -2.35 18.94 -13.01
N THR A 425 -1.76 20.13 -12.85
CA THR A 425 -2.49 21.41 -12.67
C THR A 425 -2.61 22.27 -13.91
N SER A 426 -1.97 21.89 -15.02
CA SER A 426 -2.02 22.61 -16.32
C SER A 426 -3.32 22.40 -17.11
#